data_74cf8e0026991c949f3860bdfadf43e8
#
_entry.id   74cf8e0026991c949f3860bdfadf43e8
#
_cell.length_a   1.000
_cell.length_b   1.000
_cell.length_c   1.000
_cell.angle_alpha   90.00
_cell.angle_beta   90.00
_cell.angle_gamma   90.00
#
_symmetry.space_group_name_H-M   'P 1'
#
loop_
_entity.id
_entity.type
_entity.pdbx_description
1 polymer ?
#
loop_
_entity_poly.entity_id
_entity_poly.type
_entity_poly.pdbx_seq_one_letter_code
_entity_poly.pdbx_strand_id
1 'polypeptide(L)'
;MLSYRHGFHAGNFADVFKHFILVYLLNHLKTKKPFTFIDPFAGAGTYSFDDKFMQKNKEYLTGISKVLNTKINDPYINDYLNLIHLVNNNKKISIYPGAAQFALLALEKKDTIYLNELHSSEYFNLKKNFESNSNVKIENKDAYSNLTKMIASSKGQKLVLIDPSYEIKDDFNKVLNTLTILNAKFENLTAIIWYPVLNVEKN
;
A
#
# COMPACT_ATOMS: atom_id res chain seq x y z
N MET A 1 -9.78 19.35 -6.15
CA MET A 1 -9.23 19.00 -4.81
C MET A 1 -9.56 17.52 -4.61
N LEU A 2 -8.56 16.69 -4.37
CA LEU A 2 -8.80 15.25 -4.13
C LEU A 2 -9.62 15.11 -2.84
N SER A 3 -10.73 14.40 -2.91
CA SER A 3 -11.63 14.16 -1.76
C SER A 3 -11.44 12.78 -1.15
N TYR A 4 -10.82 11.86 -1.88
CA TYR A 4 -10.58 10.50 -1.46
C TYR A 4 -9.75 10.43 -0.17
N ARG A 5 -10.23 9.67 0.77
CA ARG A 5 -9.50 9.31 1.98
C ARG A 5 -9.60 7.81 2.19
N HIS A 6 -8.47 7.16 2.11
CA HIS A 6 -8.41 5.69 2.24
C HIS A 6 -8.97 5.18 3.58
N GLY A 7 -8.93 6.01 4.63
CA GLY A 7 -9.50 5.68 5.93
C GLY A 7 -10.98 5.23 5.92
N PHE A 8 -11.79 5.61 4.92
CA PHE A 8 -13.15 5.11 4.78
C PHE A 8 -13.21 3.62 4.40
N HIS A 9 -12.19 3.14 3.69
CA HIS A 9 -12.15 1.81 3.05
C HIS A 9 -11.13 0.88 3.71
N ALA A 10 -10.28 1.41 4.61
CA ALA A 10 -9.18 0.68 5.23
C ALA A 10 -9.66 -0.62 5.89
N GLY A 11 -9.02 -1.71 5.53
CA GLY A 11 -9.35 -3.04 6.02
C GLY A 11 -10.62 -3.67 5.44
N ASN A 12 -11.24 -3.10 4.40
CA ASN A 12 -12.32 -3.76 3.67
C ASN A 12 -11.80 -5.00 2.90
N PHE A 13 -12.69 -5.73 2.23
CA PHE A 13 -12.31 -6.96 1.51
C PHE A 13 -11.27 -6.71 0.40
N ALA A 14 -11.36 -5.56 -0.27
CA ALA A 14 -10.42 -5.19 -1.34
C ALA A 14 -9.02 -4.91 -0.78
N ASP A 15 -8.94 -4.19 0.33
CA ASP A 15 -7.69 -3.94 1.04
C ASP A 15 -7.06 -5.23 1.57
N VAL A 16 -7.86 -6.12 2.15
CA VAL A 16 -7.39 -7.42 2.63
C VAL A 16 -6.74 -8.19 1.49
N PHE A 17 -7.40 -8.27 0.34
CA PHE A 17 -6.88 -8.99 -0.82
C PHE A 17 -5.61 -8.33 -1.39
N LYS A 18 -5.63 -7.01 -1.57
CA LYS A 18 -4.47 -6.24 -2.02
C LYS A 18 -3.25 -6.41 -1.11
N HIS A 19 -3.44 -6.25 0.18
CA HIS A 19 -2.35 -6.33 1.15
C HIS A 19 -1.86 -7.76 1.37
N PHE A 20 -2.72 -8.77 1.27
CA PHE A 20 -2.29 -10.17 1.24
C PHE A 20 -1.33 -10.44 0.07
N ILE A 21 -1.69 -10.03 -1.15
CA ILE A 21 -0.82 -10.14 -2.33
C ILE A 21 0.49 -9.38 -2.11
N LEU A 22 0.41 -8.16 -1.57
CA LEU A 22 1.60 -7.36 -1.27
C LEU A 22 2.55 -8.09 -0.32
N VAL A 23 2.06 -8.61 0.80
CA VAL A 23 2.88 -9.32 1.79
C VAL A 23 3.50 -10.58 1.18
N TYR A 24 2.73 -11.34 0.41
CA TYR A 24 3.24 -12.52 -0.32
C TYR A 24 4.41 -12.14 -1.23
N LEU A 25 4.26 -11.10 -2.06
CA LEU A 25 5.31 -10.66 -2.98
C LEU A 25 6.51 -10.05 -2.25
N LEU A 26 6.32 -9.28 -1.18
CA LEU A 26 7.41 -8.77 -0.36
C LEU A 26 8.24 -9.93 0.20
N ASN A 27 7.61 -10.95 0.77
CA ASN A 27 8.30 -12.11 1.33
C ASN A 27 9.07 -12.92 0.26
N HIS A 28 8.51 -13.02 -0.95
CA HIS A 28 9.15 -13.72 -2.05
C HIS A 28 10.32 -12.93 -2.67
N LEU A 29 10.14 -11.65 -2.93
CA LEU A 29 11.10 -10.82 -3.67
C LEU A 29 12.22 -10.25 -2.80
N LYS A 30 11.99 -10.02 -1.51
CA LYS A 30 13.00 -9.43 -0.59
C LYS A 30 14.29 -10.27 -0.44
N THR A 31 14.31 -11.50 -0.91
CA THR A 31 15.52 -12.33 -0.96
C THR A 31 16.56 -11.83 -1.95
N LYS A 32 16.13 -11.09 -2.97
CA LYS A 32 16.99 -10.48 -4.00
C LYS A 32 17.43 -9.07 -3.53
N LYS A 33 18.66 -8.96 -3.07
CA LYS A 33 19.20 -7.73 -2.48
C LYS A 33 20.13 -6.97 -3.44
N PRO A 34 20.19 -5.64 -3.37
CA PRO A 34 19.35 -4.78 -2.52
C PRO A 34 17.90 -4.74 -3.02
N PHE A 35 16.97 -4.46 -2.13
CA PHE A 35 15.53 -4.43 -2.43
C PHE A 35 14.93 -3.04 -2.14
N THR A 36 14.01 -2.60 -3.00
CA THR A 36 13.27 -1.35 -2.80
C THR A 36 11.78 -1.57 -3.00
N PHE A 37 10.97 -1.20 -1.99
CA PHE A 37 9.52 -1.05 -2.12
C PHE A 37 9.17 0.39 -2.44
N ILE A 38 8.23 0.62 -3.36
CA ILE A 38 7.82 1.94 -3.81
C ILE A 38 6.30 2.00 -3.81
N ASP A 39 5.75 2.99 -3.09
CA ASP A 39 4.32 3.28 -3.05
C ASP A 39 4.08 4.77 -3.36
N PRO A 40 3.69 5.09 -4.60
CA PRO A 40 3.43 6.48 -4.99
C PRO A 40 2.08 7.03 -4.51
N PHE A 41 1.22 6.19 -3.90
CA PHE A 41 -0.12 6.54 -3.41
C PHE A 41 -0.33 6.05 -1.96
N ALA A 42 0.63 6.35 -1.07
CA ALA A 42 0.79 5.66 0.20
C ALA A 42 -0.28 5.95 1.26
N GLY A 43 -1.12 6.96 1.08
CA GLY A 43 -2.09 7.38 2.10
C GLY A 43 -1.42 7.74 3.43
N ALA A 44 -2.12 7.54 4.54
CA ALA A 44 -1.56 7.72 5.88
C ALA A 44 -0.66 6.56 6.35
N GLY A 45 -0.68 5.43 5.64
CA GLY A 45 0.11 4.24 5.92
C GLY A 45 -0.33 3.38 7.10
N THR A 46 -1.13 3.91 8.02
CA THR A 46 -1.78 3.19 9.13
C THR A 46 -3.14 3.80 9.46
N TYR A 47 -4.09 2.97 9.91
CA TYR A 47 -5.47 3.37 10.13
C TYR A 47 -5.98 2.81 11.46
N SER A 48 -6.43 3.70 12.37
CA SER A 48 -7.01 3.31 13.64
C SER A 48 -8.48 2.93 13.48
N PHE A 49 -8.90 1.81 14.07
CA PHE A 49 -10.32 1.44 14.09
C PHE A 49 -11.20 2.46 14.84
N ASP A 50 -10.62 3.29 15.71
CA ASP A 50 -11.35 4.36 16.40
C ASP A 50 -11.41 5.65 15.57
N ASP A 51 -10.75 5.70 14.39
CA ASP A 51 -10.79 6.85 13.50
C ASP A 51 -12.20 7.08 12.95
N LYS A 52 -12.61 8.35 12.91
CA LYS A 52 -13.95 8.75 12.43
C LYS A 52 -14.27 8.30 11.01
N PHE A 53 -13.25 8.19 10.15
CA PHE A 53 -13.45 7.75 8.77
C PHE A 53 -13.71 6.25 8.72
N MET A 54 -12.92 5.44 9.44
CA MET A 54 -13.17 3.99 9.56
C MET A 54 -14.53 3.70 10.21
N GLN A 55 -14.93 4.50 11.22
CA GLN A 55 -16.19 4.30 11.93
C GLN A 55 -17.41 4.71 11.12
N LYS A 56 -17.28 5.56 10.09
CA LYS A 56 -18.42 6.04 9.30
C LYS A 56 -19.07 4.92 8.49
N ASN A 57 -18.29 4.16 7.73
CA ASN A 57 -18.79 3.07 6.87
C ASN A 57 -18.59 1.69 7.49
N LYS A 58 -17.61 1.55 8.37
CA LYS A 58 -17.24 0.28 9.03
C LYS A 58 -16.97 -0.87 8.05
N GLU A 59 -16.42 -0.56 6.88
CA GLU A 59 -16.18 -1.55 5.81
C GLU A 59 -15.23 -2.67 6.26
N TYR A 60 -14.35 -2.41 7.24
CA TYR A 60 -13.48 -3.41 7.85
C TYR A 60 -14.25 -4.60 8.45
N LEU A 61 -15.53 -4.43 8.81
CA LEU A 61 -16.35 -5.53 9.34
C LEU A 61 -16.58 -6.64 8.31
N THR A 62 -16.66 -6.27 7.02
CA THR A 62 -16.82 -7.23 5.90
C THR A 62 -15.50 -7.70 5.32
N GLY A 63 -14.38 -7.12 5.74
CA GLY A 63 -13.01 -7.43 5.34
C GLY A 63 -12.24 -8.11 6.46
N ILE A 64 -11.28 -7.36 7.04
CA ILE A 64 -10.32 -7.90 8.00
C ILE A 64 -10.96 -8.53 9.24
N SER A 65 -12.09 -7.99 9.72
CA SER A 65 -12.78 -8.60 10.88
C SER A 65 -13.26 -10.03 10.60
N LYS A 66 -13.70 -10.32 9.37
CA LYS A 66 -14.08 -11.69 8.99
C LYS A 66 -12.87 -12.62 8.99
N VAL A 67 -11.75 -12.17 8.42
CA VAL A 67 -10.53 -12.98 8.33
C VAL A 67 -10.00 -13.30 9.73
N LEU A 68 -9.94 -12.31 10.63
CA LEU A 68 -9.50 -12.48 12.02
C LEU A 68 -10.40 -13.46 12.83
N ASN A 69 -11.68 -13.53 12.50
CA ASN A 69 -12.64 -14.42 13.18
C ASN A 69 -12.78 -15.80 12.50
N THR A 70 -12.03 -16.05 11.42
CA THR A 70 -12.08 -17.33 10.71
C THR A 70 -10.82 -18.13 11.00
N LYS A 71 -10.99 -19.41 11.37
CA LYS A 71 -9.83 -20.30 11.53
C LYS A 71 -9.32 -20.70 10.16
N ILE A 72 -8.19 -20.13 9.75
CA ILE A 72 -7.54 -20.40 8.47
C ILE A 72 -6.21 -21.08 8.74
N ASN A 73 -5.97 -22.21 8.07
CA ASN A 73 -4.71 -22.94 8.17
C ASN A 73 -3.95 -22.86 6.83
N ASP A 74 -3.47 -21.66 6.52
CA ASP A 74 -2.67 -21.39 5.34
C ASP A 74 -1.45 -20.56 5.73
N PRO A 75 -0.23 -20.96 5.37
CA PRO A 75 1.00 -20.28 5.81
C PRO A 75 1.10 -18.85 5.30
N TYR A 76 0.64 -18.56 4.09
CA TYR A 76 0.74 -17.22 3.50
C TYR A 76 -0.26 -16.25 4.12
N ILE A 77 -1.47 -16.74 4.45
CA ILE A 77 -2.46 -15.94 5.18
C ILE A 77 -1.97 -15.70 6.61
N ASN A 78 -1.33 -16.70 7.23
CA ASN A 78 -0.75 -16.55 8.56
C ASN A 78 0.38 -15.50 8.56
N ASP A 79 1.23 -15.46 7.54
CA ASP A 79 2.26 -14.40 7.41
C ASP A 79 1.62 -13.01 7.38
N TYR A 80 0.57 -12.82 6.59
CA TYR A 80 -0.19 -11.57 6.54
C TYR A 80 -0.80 -11.20 7.90
N LEU A 81 -1.48 -12.14 8.56
CA LEU A 81 -2.10 -11.92 9.87
C LEU A 81 -1.06 -11.65 10.98
N ASN A 82 0.10 -12.32 10.93
CA ASN A 82 1.19 -12.09 11.88
C ASN A 82 1.67 -10.64 11.83
N LEU A 83 1.77 -10.02 10.65
CA LEU A 83 2.15 -8.61 10.55
C LEU A 83 1.07 -7.68 11.15
N ILE A 84 -0.21 -8.02 11.01
CA ILE A 84 -1.31 -7.27 11.66
C ILE A 84 -1.21 -7.40 13.19
N HIS A 85 -0.97 -8.59 13.70
CA HIS A 85 -0.78 -8.79 15.12
C HIS A 85 0.45 -8.05 15.65
N LEU A 86 1.53 -8.04 14.87
CA LEU A 86 2.78 -7.38 15.26
C LEU A 86 2.60 -5.85 15.41
N VAL A 87 1.91 -5.18 14.49
CA VAL A 87 1.64 -3.73 14.61
C VAL A 87 0.76 -3.41 15.83
N ASN A 88 -0.03 -4.37 16.29
CA ASN A 88 -0.87 -4.25 17.48
C ASN A 88 -0.21 -4.83 18.75
N ASN A 89 1.11 -5.08 18.73
CA ASN A 89 1.87 -5.66 19.84
C ASN A 89 1.27 -6.98 20.38
N ASN A 90 0.68 -7.79 19.51
CA ASN A 90 -0.02 -9.04 19.82
C ASN A 90 -1.17 -8.87 20.83
N LYS A 91 -1.75 -7.65 20.90
CA LYS A 91 -2.92 -7.32 21.71
C LYS A 91 -4.18 -7.25 20.87
N LYS A 92 -5.26 -6.70 21.42
CA LYS A 92 -6.48 -6.41 20.67
C LYS A 92 -6.17 -5.57 19.43
N ILE A 93 -6.67 -5.98 18.29
CA ILE A 93 -6.48 -5.26 17.04
C ILE A 93 -7.22 -3.92 17.09
N SER A 94 -6.45 -2.83 17.05
CA SER A 94 -6.93 -1.44 17.07
C SER A 94 -6.40 -0.62 15.88
N ILE A 95 -5.40 -1.16 15.17
CA ILE A 95 -4.77 -0.54 14.01
C ILE A 95 -4.80 -1.52 12.84
N TYR A 96 -5.25 -1.06 11.69
CA TYR A 96 -5.06 -1.74 10.42
C TYR A 96 -3.85 -1.15 9.69
N PRO A 97 -2.84 -1.97 9.32
CA PRO A 97 -1.69 -1.50 8.55
C PRO A 97 -2.08 -1.22 7.10
N GLY A 98 -1.64 -0.10 6.56
CA GLY A 98 -1.61 0.15 5.12
C GLY A 98 -0.38 -0.47 4.46
N ALA A 99 -0.25 -0.33 3.13
CA ALA A 99 0.85 -0.90 2.35
C ALA A 99 2.24 -0.49 2.88
N ALA A 100 2.40 0.79 3.25
CA ALA A 100 3.63 1.32 3.84
C ALA A 100 4.04 0.60 5.13
N GLN A 101 3.06 0.33 6.01
CA GLN A 101 3.32 -0.36 7.28
C GLN A 101 3.63 -1.84 7.07
N PHE A 102 2.93 -2.51 6.16
CA PHE A 102 3.28 -3.90 5.79
C PHE A 102 4.70 -3.99 5.24
N ALA A 103 5.10 -3.06 4.37
CA ALA A 103 6.46 -3.02 3.85
C ALA A 103 7.50 -2.78 4.95
N LEU A 104 7.24 -1.85 5.89
CA LEU A 104 8.13 -1.58 7.00
C LEU A 104 8.35 -2.80 7.90
N LEU A 105 7.30 -3.58 8.14
CA LEU A 105 7.37 -4.79 8.97
C LEU A 105 8.01 -5.98 8.26
N ALA A 106 7.81 -6.09 6.94
CA ALA A 106 8.30 -7.21 6.15
C ALA A 106 9.75 -7.07 5.70
N LEU A 107 10.27 -5.84 5.61
CA LEU A 107 11.59 -5.52 5.06
C LEU A 107 12.63 -5.26 6.16
N GLU A 108 13.89 -5.39 5.80
CA GLU A 108 15.01 -5.15 6.70
C GLU A 108 15.47 -3.69 6.62
N LYS A 109 16.18 -3.19 7.65
CA LYS A 109 16.71 -1.81 7.66
C LYS A 109 17.65 -1.47 6.51
N LYS A 110 18.26 -2.47 5.86
CA LYS A 110 19.11 -2.27 4.67
C LYS A 110 18.33 -2.12 3.37
N ASP A 111 17.04 -2.47 3.37
CA ASP A 111 16.15 -2.26 2.23
C ASP A 111 15.61 -0.83 2.23
N THR A 112 15.19 -0.34 1.09
CA THR A 112 14.65 1.02 0.97
C THR A 112 13.13 0.97 0.80
N ILE A 113 12.42 1.86 1.48
CA ILE A 113 11.00 2.09 1.32
C ILE A 113 10.80 3.52 0.83
N TYR A 114 10.20 3.67 -0.34
CA TYR A 114 9.92 4.95 -0.96
C TYR A 114 8.42 5.20 -0.99
N LEU A 115 7.97 6.20 -0.28
CA LEU A 115 6.55 6.56 -0.12
C LEU A 115 6.30 7.94 -0.70
N ASN A 116 5.17 8.10 -1.37
CA ASN A 116 4.71 9.40 -1.83
C ASN A 116 3.21 9.54 -1.58
N GLU A 117 2.79 10.73 -1.17
CA GLU A 117 1.38 11.04 -0.95
C GLU A 117 1.12 12.50 -1.34
N LEU A 118 0.13 12.71 -2.21
CA LEU A 118 -0.19 14.05 -2.71
C LEU A 118 -1.11 14.82 -1.76
N HIS A 119 -2.08 14.12 -1.14
CA HIS A 119 -3.06 14.75 -0.25
C HIS A 119 -2.39 15.24 1.04
N SER A 120 -2.41 16.53 1.30
CA SER A 120 -1.62 17.16 2.37
C SER A 120 -1.87 16.60 3.76
N SER A 121 -3.13 16.28 4.12
CA SER A 121 -3.42 15.71 5.45
C SER A 121 -2.97 14.25 5.58
N GLU A 122 -3.08 13.46 4.52
CA GLU A 122 -2.59 12.08 4.50
C GLU A 122 -1.05 12.06 4.52
N TYR A 123 -0.42 12.95 3.76
CA TYR A 123 1.04 13.14 3.80
C TYR A 123 1.54 13.52 5.20
N PHE A 124 0.84 14.43 5.90
CA PHE A 124 1.20 14.79 7.27
C PHE A 124 1.15 13.57 8.20
N ASN A 125 0.10 12.76 8.10
CA ASN A 125 -0.04 11.53 8.88
C ASN A 125 1.03 10.51 8.50
N LEU A 126 1.28 10.31 7.20
CA LEU A 126 2.31 9.42 6.68
C LEU A 126 3.69 9.80 7.24
N LYS A 127 4.03 11.09 7.17
CA LYS A 127 5.28 11.61 7.70
C LYS A 127 5.41 11.34 9.19
N LYS A 128 4.38 11.69 9.98
CA LYS A 128 4.34 11.45 11.43
C LYS A 128 4.57 9.97 11.78
N ASN A 129 4.01 9.06 10.99
CA ASN A 129 4.07 7.62 11.26
C ASN A 129 5.41 6.99 10.86
N PHE A 130 6.12 7.55 9.86
CA PHE A 130 7.25 6.83 9.24
C PHE A 130 8.57 7.60 9.20
N GLU A 131 8.62 8.92 9.41
CA GLU A 131 9.84 9.73 9.26
C GLU A 131 11.00 9.33 10.20
N SER A 132 10.71 8.69 11.31
CA SER A 132 11.74 8.19 12.24
C SER A 132 12.51 6.96 11.72
N ASN A 133 12.03 6.32 10.64
CA ASN A 133 12.66 5.13 10.09
C ASN A 133 13.71 5.50 9.04
N SER A 134 14.96 5.21 9.31
CA SER A 134 16.10 5.63 8.49
C SER A 134 16.12 5.08 7.06
N ASN A 135 15.40 4.00 6.81
CA ASN A 135 15.28 3.37 5.49
C ASN A 135 14.00 3.79 4.73
N VAL A 136 13.20 4.73 5.29
CA VAL A 136 11.98 5.24 4.66
C VAL A 136 12.25 6.65 4.10
N LYS A 137 11.88 6.85 2.83
CA LYS A 137 11.88 8.16 2.15
C LYS A 137 10.47 8.54 1.84
N ILE A 138 10.07 9.78 2.17
CA ILE A 138 8.70 10.26 2.02
C ILE A 138 8.70 11.55 1.20
N GLU A 139 7.85 11.60 0.17
CA GLU A 139 7.68 12.76 -0.69
C GLU A 139 6.21 13.19 -0.77
N ASN A 140 5.99 14.49 -1.05
CA ASN A 140 4.67 15.06 -1.31
C ASN A 140 4.66 15.67 -2.70
N LYS A 141 4.41 14.86 -3.71
CA LYS A 141 4.47 15.24 -5.12
C LYS A 141 3.36 14.55 -5.90
N ASP A 142 3.11 15.02 -7.13
CA ASP A 142 2.27 14.26 -8.06
C ASP A 142 2.91 12.89 -8.36
N ALA A 143 2.15 11.83 -8.11
CA ALA A 143 2.64 10.46 -8.19
C ALA A 143 3.13 10.07 -9.58
N TYR A 144 2.36 10.41 -10.62
CA TYR A 144 2.66 10.00 -11.99
C TYR A 144 3.95 10.67 -12.53
N SER A 145 4.13 11.94 -12.23
CA SER A 145 5.35 12.68 -12.61
C SER A 145 6.58 12.29 -11.81
N ASN A 146 6.38 11.83 -10.57
CA ASN A 146 7.46 11.52 -9.64
C ASN A 146 7.92 10.06 -9.69
N LEU A 147 7.04 9.12 -10.03
CA LEU A 147 7.30 7.68 -9.94
C LEU A 147 8.55 7.24 -10.72
N THR A 148 8.74 7.75 -11.94
CA THR A 148 9.94 7.46 -12.73
C THR A 148 11.24 7.87 -12.01
N LYS A 149 11.24 9.00 -11.30
CA LYS A 149 12.39 9.46 -10.50
C LYS A 149 12.62 8.59 -9.27
N MET A 150 11.54 8.19 -8.58
CA MET A 150 11.62 7.28 -7.42
C MET A 150 12.27 5.97 -7.84
N ILE A 151 11.85 5.39 -8.96
CA ILE A 151 12.38 4.13 -9.49
C ILE A 151 13.84 4.30 -9.95
N ALA A 152 14.15 5.36 -10.69
CA ALA A 152 15.50 5.64 -11.20
C ALA A 152 16.52 5.84 -10.07
N SER A 153 16.10 6.40 -8.93
CA SER A 153 16.95 6.58 -7.75
C SER A 153 17.06 5.34 -6.85
N SER A 154 16.32 4.28 -7.17
CA SER A 154 16.25 3.04 -6.41
C SER A 154 17.25 2.02 -6.92
N LYS A 155 17.76 1.16 -6.02
CA LYS A 155 18.74 0.13 -6.34
C LYS A 155 18.14 -1.28 -6.29
N GLY A 156 18.69 -2.18 -7.07
CA GLY A 156 18.39 -3.61 -7.04
C GLY A 156 16.98 -3.98 -7.51
N GLN A 157 16.44 -5.04 -6.92
CA GLN A 157 15.07 -5.51 -7.19
C GLN A 157 14.06 -4.49 -6.64
N LYS A 158 13.04 -4.22 -7.42
CA LYS A 158 12.01 -3.22 -7.08
C LYS A 158 10.63 -3.84 -7.09
N LEU A 159 9.81 -3.48 -6.11
CA LEU A 159 8.37 -3.75 -6.08
C LEU A 159 7.64 -2.42 -5.99
N VAL A 160 6.79 -2.13 -6.95
CA VAL A 160 5.96 -0.91 -7.00
C VAL A 160 4.50 -1.30 -6.81
N LEU A 161 3.79 -0.61 -5.91
CA LEU A 161 2.34 -0.70 -5.78
C LEU A 161 1.71 0.54 -6.43
N ILE A 162 0.91 0.36 -7.47
CA ILE A 162 0.19 1.43 -8.18
C ILE A 162 -1.29 1.30 -7.83
N ASP A 163 -1.75 2.14 -6.89
CA ASP A 163 -3.11 2.13 -6.35
C ASP A 163 -3.68 3.55 -6.24
N PRO A 164 -3.90 4.24 -7.37
CA PRO A 164 -4.54 5.56 -7.34
C PRO A 164 -6.02 5.43 -6.92
N SER A 165 -6.60 6.55 -6.47
CA SER A 165 -8.00 6.59 -6.02
C SER A 165 -9.04 6.37 -7.12
N TYR A 166 -8.65 6.55 -8.39
CA TYR A 166 -9.55 6.52 -9.55
C TYR A 166 -10.74 7.49 -9.45
N GLU A 167 -10.61 8.55 -8.65
CA GLU A 167 -11.59 9.65 -8.64
C GLU A 167 -11.66 10.40 -9.98
N ILE A 168 -10.57 10.41 -10.70
CA ILE A 168 -10.42 11.07 -11.98
C ILE A 168 -10.46 10.00 -13.08
N LYS A 169 -11.41 10.12 -14.03
CA LYS A 169 -11.53 9.16 -15.15
C LYS A 169 -10.22 8.97 -15.93
N ASP A 170 -9.36 9.97 -15.95
CA ASP A 170 -8.07 9.93 -16.62
C ASP A 170 -7.01 9.08 -15.89
N ASP A 171 -7.25 8.67 -14.65
CA ASP A 171 -6.29 7.84 -13.90
C ASP A 171 -5.99 6.51 -14.60
N PHE A 172 -6.97 5.90 -15.28
CA PHE A 172 -6.72 4.70 -16.07
C PHE A 172 -5.69 4.93 -17.19
N ASN A 173 -5.82 6.04 -17.93
CA ASN A 173 -4.88 6.40 -18.99
C ASN A 173 -3.49 6.71 -18.42
N LYS A 174 -3.43 7.42 -17.28
CA LYS A 174 -2.16 7.73 -16.61
C LYS A 174 -1.46 6.47 -16.10
N VAL A 175 -2.20 5.52 -15.57
CA VAL A 175 -1.65 4.21 -15.15
C VAL A 175 -1.09 3.48 -16.37
N LEU A 176 -1.83 3.37 -17.48
CA LEU A 176 -1.37 2.72 -18.70
C LEU A 176 -0.12 3.37 -19.26
N ASN A 177 -0.09 4.71 -19.36
CA ASN A 177 1.08 5.46 -19.82
C ASN A 177 2.28 5.24 -18.90
N THR A 178 2.05 5.24 -17.60
CA THR A 178 3.10 4.97 -16.61
C THR A 178 3.68 3.57 -16.80
N LEU A 179 2.85 2.55 -16.95
CA LEU A 179 3.31 1.17 -17.19
C LEU A 179 4.13 1.03 -18.46
N THR A 180 3.71 1.70 -19.54
CA THR A 180 4.47 1.72 -20.79
C THR A 180 5.87 2.29 -20.58
N ILE A 181 5.98 3.40 -19.84
CA ILE A 181 7.27 4.03 -19.52
C ILE A 181 8.12 3.11 -18.62
N LEU A 182 7.51 2.49 -17.60
CA LEU A 182 8.23 1.62 -16.67
C LEU A 182 8.77 0.38 -17.36
N ASN A 183 7.98 -0.27 -18.20
CA ASN A 183 8.38 -1.45 -18.95
C ASN A 183 9.52 -1.15 -19.96
N ALA A 184 9.51 0.04 -20.56
CA ALA A 184 10.54 0.44 -21.53
C ALA A 184 11.88 0.85 -20.88
N LYS A 185 11.87 1.31 -19.60
CA LYS A 185 13.04 1.95 -18.99
C LYS A 185 13.70 1.15 -17.88
N PHE A 186 12.98 0.23 -17.24
CA PHE A 186 13.48 -0.39 -16.01
C PHE A 186 13.41 -1.92 -16.06
N GLU A 187 14.56 -2.52 -15.81
CA GLU A 187 14.70 -3.95 -15.52
C GLU A 187 14.57 -4.20 -14.01
N ASN A 188 14.35 -5.47 -13.63
CA ASN A 188 14.23 -5.89 -12.24
C ASN A 188 13.14 -5.12 -11.46
N LEU A 189 12.01 -4.86 -12.14
CA LEU A 189 10.84 -4.20 -11.62
C LEU A 189 9.64 -5.16 -11.62
N THR A 190 9.02 -5.34 -10.48
CA THR A 190 7.70 -5.97 -10.32
C THR A 190 6.69 -4.88 -9.98
N ALA A 191 5.55 -4.84 -10.66
CA ALA A 191 4.48 -3.89 -10.37
C ALA A 191 3.22 -4.63 -9.96
N ILE A 192 2.60 -4.19 -8.86
CA ILE A 192 1.23 -4.50 -8.48
C ILE A 192 0.38 -3.33 -8.97
N ILE A 193 -0.63 -3.61 -9.79
CA ILE A 193 -1.58 -2.62 -10.24
C ILE A 193 -2.93 -2.98 -9.64
N TRP A 194 -3.43 -2.07 -8.80
CA TRP A 194 -4.74 -2.21 -8.21
C TRP A 194 -5.72 -1.28 -8.92
N TYR A 195 -6.85 -1.81 -9.39
CA TYR A 195 -7.86 -1.02 -10.10
C TYR A 195 -9.27 -1.56 -9.83
N PRO A 196 -10.29 -0.70 -9.82
CA PRO A 196 -11.67 -1.14 -9.63
C PRO A 196 -12.19 -1.84 -10.90
N VAL A 197 -12.87 -2.97 -10.71
CA VAL A 197 -13.66 -3.60 -11.77
C VAL A 197 -15.02 -2.94 -11.76
N LEU A 198 -15.26 -2.03 -12.70
CA LEU A 198 -16.53 -1.35 -12.84
C LEU A 198 -17.53 -2.25 -13.56
N ASN A 199 -18.72 -2.43 -13.00
CA ASN A 199 -19.84 -3.01 -13.75
C ASN A 199 -20.19 -2.01 -14.86
N VAL A 200 -19.84 -2.36 -16.09
CA VAL A 200 -20.37 -1.65 -17.26
C VAL A 200 -21.81 -2.12 -17.40
N GLU A 201 -22.76 -1.36 -16.88
CA GLU A 201 -24.13 -1.53 -17.28
C GLU A 201 -24.18 -1.34 -18.79
N LYS A 202 -24.62 -2.39 -19.48
CA LYS A 202 -24.88 -2.32 -20.92
C LYS A 202 -26.04 -1.37 -21.11
N ASN A 203 -25.76 -0.10 -21.44
CA ASN A 203 -26.74 0.80 -22.04
C ASN A 203 -26.88 0.45 -23.52
#